data_27c949c60ff1b47903263e131b012781
#
_entry.id   27c949c60ff1b47903263e131b012781
#
_cell.length_a   1.000
_cell.length_b   1.000
_cell.length_c   1.000
_cell.angle_alpha   90.00
_cell.angle_beta   90.00
_cell.angle_gamma   90.00
#
_symmetry.space_group_name_H-M   'P 1'
#
loop_
_entity.id
_entity.type
_entity.pdbx_description
1 polymer ?
#
loop_
_entity_poly.entity_id
_entity_poly.type
_entity_poly.pdbx_seq_one_letter_code
_entity_poly.pdbx_strand_id
1 'polypeptide(L)'
;MQSCRSAKAQLAVQQAAIDAARTQLGYTSIRSPINGRTGDLLIKAGNLVTANQTQLMTIAQVEPIFVTFAVPAVHLPTIKRALAESKALSVVATPQDADAQPARGDLSFVDNVVDPSTDTIKLKATFGNIDHHLWPGQFARVSLRLTTLSNATVVPQQAVQIGQDGQFVFVVTDNSTVDQRPVSVGRRVDEVVVIEKGLKPGETVVTEGQLRLEQGTRVAAADANPASGRQGGRPGRGPRGGGESGERGGGRRGQDSGR
;
A
#
# COMPACT_ATOMS: atom_id res chain seq x y z
N MET A 1 66.43 0.65 -43.58
CA MET A 1 64.97 0.46 -43.33
C MET A 1 64.65 -0.54 -42.21
N GLN A 2 65.47 -1.60 -41.96
CA GLN A 2 65.23 -2.58 -40.88
C GLN A 2 65.31 -1.97 -39.46
N SER A 3 66.30 -1.09 -39.20
CA SER A 3 66.47 -0.46 -37.89
C SER A 3 65.26 0.38 -37.46
N CYS A 4 64.60 1.06 -38.40
CA CYS A 4 63.41 1.87 -38.10
C CYS A 4 62.18 0.98 -37.77
N ARG A 5 62.07 -0.19 -38.39
CA ARG A 5 61.01 -1.16 -38.08
C ARG A 5 61.21 -1.79 -36.70
N SER A 6 62.47 -2.14 -36.34
CA SER A 6 62.76 -2.70 -35.01
C SER A 6 62.53 -1.67 -33.89
N ALA A 7 62.89 -0.41 -34.13
CA ALA A 7 62.62 0.65 -33.17
C ALA A 7 61.12 0.92 -32.95
N LYS A 8 60.30 0.87 -34.02
CA LYS A 8 58.86 0.95 -33.92
C LYS A 8 58.25 -0.24 -33.18
N ALA A 9 58.75 -1.45 -33.44
CA ALA A 9 58.32 -2.65 -32.73
C ALA A 9 58.65 -2.55 -31.22
N GLN A 10 59.84 -2.08 -30.86
CA GLN A 10 60.21 -1.86 -29.45
C GLN A 10 59.36 -0.82 -28.77
N LEU A 11 59.06 0.30 -29.44
CA LEU A 11 58.12 1.30 -28.91
C LEU A 11 56.72 0.71 -28.62
N ALA A 12 56.20 -0.12 -29.54
CA ALA A 12 54.92 -0.78 -29.37
C ALA A 12 54.93 -1.75 -28.17
N VAL A 13 56.02 -2.49 -27.97
CA VAL A 13 56.16 -3.37 -26.78
C VAL A 13 56.22 -2.59 -25.49
N GLN A 14 56.95 -1.48 -25.44
CA GLN A 14 57.03 -0.64 -24.25
C GLN A 14 55.69 0.04 -23.95
N GLN A 15 54.99 0.50 -25.00
CA GLN A 15 53.66 1.07 -24.83
C GLN A 15 52.69 0.03 -24.27
N ALA A 16 52.68 -1.20 -24.80
CA ALA A 16 51.85 -2.27 -24.27
C ALA A 16 52.17 -2.60 -22.79
N ALA A 17 53.46 -2.57 -22.41
CA ALA A 17 53.87 -2.78 -21.02
C ALA A 17 53.35 -1.66 -20.10
N ILE A 18 53.40 -0.40 -20.55
CA ILE A 18 52.86 0.74 -19.80
C ILE A 18 51.34 0.60 -19.64
N ASP A 19 50.64 0.22 -20.70
CA ASP A 19 49.17 0.10 -20.66
C ASP A 19 48.74 -1.09 -19.75
N ALA A 20 49.51 -2.19 -19.76
CA ALA A 20 49.32 -3.28 -18.83
C ALA A 20 49.51 -2.84 -17.36
N ALA A 21 50.59 -2.10 -17.07
CA ALA A 21 50.85 -1.58 -15.74
C ALA A 21 49.76 -0.57 -15.28
N ARG A 22 49.27 0.29 -16.17
CA ARG A 22 48.14 1.20 -15.91
C ARG A 22 46.85 0.44 -15.59
N THR A 23 46.56 -0.63 -16.30
CA THR A 23 45.42 -1.48 -16.05
C THR A 23 45.51 -2.12 -14.66
N GLN A 24 46.69 -2.65 -14.29
CA GLN A 24 46.91 -3.21 -12.96
C GLN A 24 46.74 -2.16 -11.85
N LEU A 25 47.26 -0.95 -12.08
CA LEU A 25 47.06 0.15 -11.16
C LEU A 25 45.57 0.53 -11.04
N GLY A 26 44.82 0.46 -12.15
CA GLY A 26 43.36 0.68 -12.14
C GLY A 26 42.60 -0.28 -11.21
N TYR A 27 43.04 -1.53 -11.10
CA TYR A 27 42.43 -2.52 -10.22
C TYR A 27 42.65 -2.26 -8.73
N THR A 28 43.59 -1.38 -8.36
CA THR A 28 43.78 -1.00 -6.97
C THR A 28 42.69 -0.03 -6.45
N SER A 29 41.95 0.59 -7.36
CA SER A 29 40.85 1.50 -7.02
C SER A 29 39.51 0.89 -7.46
N ILE A 30 38.79 0.32 -6.49
CA ILE A 30 37.49 -0.31 -6.72
C ILE A 30 36.39 0.74 -6.55
N ARG A 31 35.58 0.94 -7.60
CA ARG A 31 34.46 1.88 -7.63
C ARG A 31 33.14 1.16 -7.80
N SER A 32 32.09 1.71 -7.21
CA SER A 32 30.74 1.21 -7.43
C SER A 32 30.30 1.42 -8.87
N PRO A 33 29.76 0.39 -9.56
CA PRO A 33 29.19 0.51 -10.90
C PRO A 33 27.77 1.09 -10.87
N ILE A 34 27.12 1.16 -9.71
CA ILE A 34 25.75 1.64 -9.54
C ILE A 34 25.67 2.67 -8.42
N ASN A 35 24.67 3.55 -8.49
CA ASN A 35 24.27 4.40 -7.38
C ASN A 35 23.39 3.59 -6.43
N GLY A 36 23.65 3.71 -5.12
CA GLY A 36 22.88 2.96 -4.15
C GLY A 36 23.42 3.10 -2.74
N ARG A 37 22.75 2.45 -1.80
CA ARG A 37 23.17 2.39 -0.40
C ARG A 37 24.08 1.20 -0.17
N THR A 38 25.23 1.44 0.45
CA THR A 38 26.17 0.39 0.84
C THR A 38 25.64 -0.35 2.08
N GLY A 39 25.78 -1.66 2.07
CA GLY A 39 25.61 -2.50 3.23
C GLY A 39 26.88 -2.49 4.11
N ASP A 40 26.98 -3.52 4.97
CA ASP A 40 28.14 -3.67 5.85
C ASP A 40 29.42 -4.03 5.07
N LEU A 41 30.54 -3.57 5.58
CA LEU A 41 31.85 -3.89 5.05
C LEU A 41 32.28 -5.26 5.59
N LEU A 42 32.28 -6.27 4.72
CA LEU A 42 32.56 -7.66 5.09
C LEU A 42 34.05 -7.92 5.38
N ILE A 43 34.93 -7.02 4.89
CA ILE A 43 36.37 -7.17 4.98
C ILE A 43 37.00 -5.93 5.61
N LYS A 44 37.94 -6.15 6.54
CA LYS A 44 38.70 -5.08 7.20
C LYS A 44 40.03 -4.84 6.51
N ALA A 45 40.59 -3.66 6.71
CA ALA A 45 41.94 -3.35 6.26
C ALA A 45 42.94 -4.34 6.86
N GLY A 46 43.86 -4.81 6.01
CA GLY A 46 44.85 -5.83 6.39
C GLY A 46 44.46 -7.27 6.02
N ASN A 47 43.22 -7.51 5.58
CA ASN A 47 42.83 -8.84 5.11
C ASN A 47 43.23 -9.02 3.62
N LEU A 48 43.58 -10.27 3.29
CA LEU A 48 43.85 -10.65 1.90
C LEU A 48 42.55 -10.71 1.10
N VAL A 49 42.55 -10.08 -0.06
CA VAL A 49 41.42 -10.08 -1.01
C VAL A 49 41.83 -10.84 -2.27
N THR A 50 41.06 -11.87 -2.60
CA THR A 50 41.26 -12.63 -3.83
C THR A 50 40.27 -12.16 -4.89
N ALA A 51 40.78 -11.84 -6.08
CA ALA A 51 39.98 -11.39 -7.21
C ALA A 51 38.88 -12.40 -7.56
N ASN A 52 37.65 -11.91 -7.78
CA ASN A 52 36.46 -12.68 -8.13
C ASN A 52 35.97 -13.73 -7.12
N GLN A 53 36.57 -13.80 -5.93
CA GLN A 53 36.16 -14.74 -4.87
C GLN A 53 35.70 -14.03 -3.60
N THR A 54 36.31 -12.90 -3.29
CA THR A 54 36.09 -12.22 -2.03
C THR A 54 35.03 -11.11 -2.19
N GLN A 55 33.92 -11.25 -1.49
CA GLN A 55 32.88 -10.21 -1.42
C GLN A 55 33.30 -9.11 -0.46
N LEU A 56 33.37 -7.89 -0.94
CA LEU A 56 33.78 -6.72 -0.15
C LEU A 56 32.61 -6.11 0.61
N MET A 57 31.55 -5.79 -0.11
CA MET A 57 30.30 -5.21 0.41
C MET A 57 29.16 -5.46 -0.59
N THR A 58 27.95 -5.24 -0.12
CA THR A 58 26.77 -5.22 -0.97
C THR A 58 26.33 -3.78 -1.23
N ILE A 59 25.89 -3.48 -2.43
CA ILE A 59 25.27 -2.19 -2.75
C ILE A 59 23.86 -2.46 -3.25
N ALA A 60 22.87 -1.89 -2.60
CA ALA A 60 21.47 -1.99 -3.00
C ALA A 60 21.03 -0.66 -3.64
N GLN A 61 20.45 -0.76 -4.83
CA GLN A 61 19.81 0.39 -5.46
C GLN A 61 18.50 0.69 -4.73
N VAL A 62 18.39 1.89 -4.17
CA VAL A 62 17.23 2.35 -3.40
C VAL A 62 16.40 3.34 -4.20
N GLU A 63 17.03 4.06 -5.13
CA GLU A 63 16.43 5.03 -6.04
C GLU A 63 16.88 4.80 -7.48
N PRO A 64 15.93 4.47 -8.38
CA PRO A 64 14.57 3.97 -8.11
C PRO A 64 14.59 2.58 -7.48
N ILE A 65 13.53 2.23 -6.70
CA ILE A 65 13.34 0.90 -6.15
C ILE A 65 12.32 0.11 -6.97
N PHE A 66 12.51 -1.21 -7.03
CA PHE A 66 11.60 -2.11 -7.72
C PHE A 66 10.84 -2.97 -6.73
N VAL A 67 9.51 -3.06 -6.91
CA VAL A 67 8.66 -3.97 -6.17
C VAL A 67 8.21 -5.08 -7.12
N THR A 68 8.51 -6.31 -6.76
CA THR A 68 8.09 -7.51 -7.50
C THR A 68 6.93 -8.17 -6.77
N PHE A 69 5.87 -8.46 -7.48
CA PHE A 69 4.67 -9.10 -6.94
C PHE A 69 4.08 -10.10 -7.94
N ALA A 70 3.35 -11.07 -7.44
CA ALA A 70 2.69 -12.08 -8.24
C ALA A 70 1.18 -11.84 -8.29
N VAL A 71 0.58 -12.05 -9.44
CA VAL A 71 -0.86 -11.91 -9.67
C VAL A 71 -1.38 -13.18 -10.34
N PRO A 72 -2.57 -13.71 -9.95
CA PRO A 72 -3.16 -14.87 -10.61
C PRO A 72 -3.28 -14.69 -12.12
N ALA A 73 -2.93 -15.73 -12.89
CA ALA A 73 -2.88 -15.67 -14.35
C ALA A 73 -4.24 -15.34 -14.99
N VAL A 74 -5.34 -15.64 -14.31
CA VAL A 74 -6.71 -15.28 -14.73
C VAL A 74 -6.87 -13.77 -15.01
N HIS A 75 -6.08 -12.91 -14.35
CA HIS A 75 -6.13 -11.45 -14.55
C HIS A 75 -5.26 -10.96 -15.72
N LEU A 76 -4.41 -11.81 -16.30
CA LEU A 76 -3.48 -11.44 -17.35
C LEU A 76 -4.16 -10.81 -18.58
N PRO A 77 -5.30 -11.31 -19.10
CA PRO A 77 -5.98 -10.67 -20.23
C PRO A 77 -6.43 -9.25 -19.91
N THR A 78 -6.91 -9.03 -18.68
CA THR A 78 -7.34 -7.69 -18.22
C THR A 78 -6.16 -6.73 -18.09
N ILE A 79 -5.04 -7.21 -17.54
CA ILE A 79 -3.79 -6.42 -17.43
C ILE A 79 -3.27 -6.04 -18.82
N LYS A 80 -3.22 -7.00 -19.77
CA LYS A 80 -2.79 -6.73 -21.15
C LYS A 80 -3.66 -5.70 -21.85
N ARG A 81 -4.99 -5.77 -21.65
CA ARG A 81 -5.93 -4.79 -22.21
C ARG A 81 -5.69 -3.41 -21.60
N ALA A 82 -5.58 -3.31 -20.27
CA ALA A 82 -5.31 -2.08 -19.58
C ALA A 82 -3.98 -1.44 -20.01
N LEU A 83 -2.93 -2.24 -20.24
CA LEU A 83 -1.64 -1.76 -20.78
C LEU A 83 -1.74 -1.27 -22.22
N ALA A 84 -2.63 -1.87 -23.02
CA ALA A 84 -2.86 -1.41 -24.40
C ALA A 84 -3.63 -0.08 -24.45
N GLU A 85 -4.52 0.16 -23.49
CA GLU A 85 -5.33 1.39 -23.38
C GLU A 85 -4.55 2.53 -22.70
N SER A 86 -3.69 2.21 -21.74
CA SER A 86 -2.92 3.17 -20.94
C SER A 86 -1.43 2.95 -21.10
N LYS A 87 -0.66 4.01 -21.27
CA LYS A 87 0.81 3.93 -21.40
C LYS A 87 1.51 3.42 -20.12
N ALA A 88 0.89 3.61 -18.97
CA ALA A 88 1.39 3.13 -17.68
C ALA A 88 0.22 2.78 -16.76
N LEU A 89 0.33 1.68 -16.02
CA LEU A 89 -0.62 1.30 -14.98
C LEU A 89 -0.07 1.71 -13.63
N SER A 90 -0.85 2.49 -12.89
CA SER A 90 -0.46 2.95 -11.56
C SER A 90 -0.50 1.82 -10.55
N VAL A 91 0.55 1.72 -9.77
CA VAL A 91 0.74 0.74 -8.70
C VAL A 91 0.93 1.48 -7.38
N VAL A 92 0.24 1.05 -6.35
CA VAL A 92 0.42 1.56 -5.00
C VAL A 92 1.03 0.45 -4.14
N ALA A 93 2.14 0.74 -3.49
CA ALA A 93 2.78 -0.14 -2.54
C ALA A 93 2.68 0.45 -1.13
N THR A 94 2.11 -0.31 -0.20
CA THR A 94 2.00 0.07 1.20
C THR A 94 2.86 -0.89 2.02
N PRO A 95 3.92 -0.42 2.67
CA PRO A 95 4.69 -1.22 3.62
C PRO A 95 3.78 -1.78 4.72
N GLN A 96 4.20 -2.85 5.39
CA GLN A 96 3.36 -3.49 6.43
C GLN A 96 3.36 -2.73 7.76
N ASP A 97 4.21 -1.72 7.90
CA ASP A 97 4.28 -0.90 9.12
C ASP A 97 3.02 -0.04 9.27
N ALA A 98 2.51 0.07 10.49
CA ALA A 98 1.21 0.71 10.79
C ALA A 98 1.13 2.20 10.38
N ASP A 99 2.26 2.90 10.41
CA ASP A 99 2.37 4.33 10.09
C ASP A 99 2.92 4.61 8.68
N ALA A 100 3.12 3.54 7.88
CA ALA A 100 3.75 3.69 6.57
C ALA A 100 2.80 4.32 5.54
N GLN A 101 3.26 5.38 4.90
CA GLN A 101 2.52 6.01 3.82
C GLN A 101 2.58 5.18 2.53
N PRO A 102 1.46 5.09 1.78
CA PRO A 102 1.44 4.41 0.50
C PRO A 102 2.35 5.10 -0.52
N ALA A 103 3.28 4.37 -1.09
CA ALA A 103 4.11 4.85 -2.20
C ALA A 103 3.41 4.59 -3.53
N ARG A 104 3.54 5.53 -4.47
CA ARG A 104 3.00 5.42 -5.83
C ARG A 104 4.13 5.15 -6.81
N GLY A 105 3.87 4.24 -7.74
CA GLY A 105 4.79 3.89 -8.82
C GLY A 105 4.02 3.40 -10.03
N ASP A 106 4.75 2.99 -11.05
CA ASP A 106 4.20 2.54 -12.32
C ASP A 106 4.65 1.12 -12.63
N LEU A 107 3.74 0.34 -13.23
CA LEU A 107 4.04 -1.00 -13.71
C LEU A 107 5.07 -0.90 -14.85
N SER A 108 6.27 -1.45 -14.63
CA SER A 108 7.37 -1.37 -15.58
C SER A 108 7.63 -2.67 -16.33
N PHE A 109 7.19 -3.81 -15.78
CA PHE A 109 7.46 -5.11 -16.38
C PHE A 109 6.37 -6.13 -16.06
N VAL A 110 6.03 -6.92 -17.07
CA VAL A 110 5.16 -8.10 -16.97
C VAL A 110 5.95 -9.28 -17.48
N ASP A 111 6.04 -10.33 -16.70
CA ASP A 111 6.77 -11.54 -17.11
C ASP A 111 6.12 -12.16 -18.35
N ASN A 112 6.93 -12.89 -19.13
CA ASN A 112 6.48 -13.60 -20.34
C ASN A 112 6.02 -15.03 -20.04
N VAL A 113 6.26 -15.54 -18.83
CA VAL A 113 5.95 -16.90 -18.39
C VAL A 113 5.08 -16.86 -17.13
N VAL A 114 4.02 -17.68 -17.14
CA VAL A 114 3.21 -17.99 -15.96
C VAL A 114 3.88 -19.11 -15.19
N ASP A 115 4.00 -18.98 -13.89
CA ASP A 115 4.51 -20.04 -13.02
C ASP A 115 3.42 -21.13 -12.89
N PRO A 116 3.65 -22.35 -13.44
CA PRO A 116 2.64 -23.40 -13.45
C PRO A 116 2.36 -24.00 -12.07
N SER A 117 3.24 -23.81 -11.10
CA SER A 117 3.08 -24.33 -9.75
C SER A 117 2.10 -23.51 -8.91
N THR A 118 2.02 -22.22 -9.17
CA THR A 118 1.18 -21.27 -8.41
C THR A 118 0.10 -20.61 -9.26
N ASP A 119 0.06 -20.89 -10.57
CA ASP A 119 -0.81 -20.21 -11.55
C ASP A 119 -0.75 -18.69 -11.44
N THR A 120 0.46 -18.15 -11.26
CA THR A 120 0.68 -16.70 -11.14
C THR A 120 1.66 -16.18 -12.16
N ILE A 121 1.52 -14.89 -12.50
CA ILE A 121 2.48 -14.15 -13.32
C ILE A 121 3.18 -13.11 -12.46
N LYS A 122 4.50 -13.00 -12.64
CA LYS A 122 5.32 -12.00 -11.94
C LYS A 122 5.22 -10.65 -12.64
N LEU A 123 5.01 -9.63 -11.85
CA LEU A 123 4.97 -8.24 -12.26
C LEU A 123 6.03 -7.47 -11.49
N LYS A 124 6.56 -6.42 -12.12
CA LYS A 124 7.51 -5.52 -11.47
C LYS A 124 7.05 -4.08 -11.68
N ALA A 125 6.99 -3.32 -10.61
CA ALA A 125 6.68 -1.90 -10.64
C ALA A 125 7.89 -1.08 -10.16
N THR A 126 8.05 0.10 -10.73
CA THR A 126 9.13 1.04 -10.41
C THR A 126 8.58 2.17 -9.56
N PHE A 127 9.28 2.47 -8.47
CA PHE A 127 8.95 3.56 -7.53
C PHE A 127 10.15 4.50 -7.43
N GLY A 128 9.90 5.81 -7.43
CA GLY A 128 10.96 6.82 -7.28
C GLY A 128 11.68 6.72 -5.94
N ASN A 129 10.91 6.48 -4.86
CA ASN A 129 11.39 6.26 -3.48
C ASN A 129 12.32 7.37 -2.93
N ILE A 130 12.05 8.63 -3.29
CA ILE A 130 12.83 9.79 -2.85
C ILE A 130 12.83 9.90 -1.31
N ASP A 131 11.69 9.58 -0.69
CA ASP A 131 11.49 9.65 0.76
C ASP A 131 11.99 8.39 1.51
N HIS A 132 12.58 7.42 0.79
CA HIS A 132 13.10 6.17 1.33
C HIS A 132 12.08 5.36 2.18
N HIS A 133 10.79 5.48 1.90
CA HIS A 133 9.75 4.73 2.61
C HIS A 133 9.75 3.22 2.27
N LEU A 134 10.19 2.87 1.06
CA LEU A 134 10.36 1.47 0.67
C LEU A 134 11.81 1.04 0.90
N TRP A 135 11.97 -0.11 1.54
CA TRP A 135 13.28 -0.66 1.85
C TRP A 135 13.52 -1.97 1.09
N PRO A 136 14.73 -2.18 0.52
CA PRO A 136 15.06 -3.44 -0.13
C PRO A 136 14.91 -4.64 0.81
N GLY A 137 14.19 -5.68 0.37
CA GLY A 137 13.91 -6.88 1.17
C GLY A 137 12.69 -6.79 2.07
N GLN A 138 12.01 -5.64 2.14
CA GLN A 138 10.77 -5.47 2.90
C GLN A 138 9.56 -5.98 2.12
N PHE A 139 8.58 -6.56 2.84
CA PHE A 139 7.28 -6.90 2.27
C PHE A 139 6.37 -5.67 2.22
N ALA A 140 5.65 -5.54 1.13
CA ALA A 140 4.66 -4.49 0.95
C ALA A 140 3.37 -5.07 0.37
N ARG A 141 2.23 -4.51 0.78
CA ARG A 141 0.95 -4.77 0.14
C ARG A 141 0.88 -3.97 -1.15
N VAL A 142 0.59 -4.63 -2.26
CA VAL A 142 0.55 -3.98 -3.58
C VAL A 142 -0.87 -3.96 -4.11
N SER A 143 -1.29 -2.79 -4.58
CA SER A 143 -2.56 -2.57 -5.29
C SER A 143 -2.26 -2.09 -6.70
N LEU A 144 -2.65 -2.87 -7.70
CA LEU A 144 -2.54 -2.52 -9.12
C LEU A 144 -3.87 -1.96 -9.61
N ARG A 145 -3.87 -0.70 -10.06
CA ARG A 145 -5.05 -0.05 -10.64
C ARG A 145 -5.12 -0.36 -12.13
N LEU A 146 -6.10 -1.18 -12.53
CA LEU A 146 -6.27 -1.60 -13.92
C LEU A 146 -7.11 -0.62 -14.73
N THR A 147 -8.16 -0.05 -14.12
CA THR A 147 -9.13 0.82 -14.81
C THR A 147 -9.69 1.83 -13.83
N THR A 148 -9.97 3.03 -14.32
CA THR A 148 -10.74 4.03 -13.61
C THR A 148 -12.07 4.19 -14.36
N LEU A 149 -13.17 3.87 -13.68
CA LEU A 149 -14.51 4.11 -14.22
C LEU A 149 -14.89 5.58 -13.96
N SER A 150 -14.84 6.39 -14.99
CA SER A 150 -15.31 7.77 -14.91
C SER A 150 -16.84 7.80 -14.86
N ASN A 151 -17.41 8.66 -14.02
CA ASN A 151 -18.87 8.87 -13.89
C ASN A 151 -19.66 7.64 -13.41
N ALA A 152 -19.03 6.72 -12.66
CA ALA A 152 -19.73 5.61 -12.05
C ALA A 152 -20.58 6.10 -10.86
N THR A 153 -21.84 5.71 -10.80
CA THR A 153 -22.67 5.90 -9.61
C THR A 153 -22.25 4.87 -8.57
N VAL A 154 -21.77 5.34 -7.42
CA VAL A 154 -21.31 4.46 -6.33
C VAL A 154 -22.12 4.71 -5.08
N VAL A 155 -22.36 3.63 -4.33
CA VAL A 155 -23.00 3.69 -3.01
C VAL A 155 -22.19 2.89 -2.00
N PRO A 156 -22.22 3.24 -0.69
CA PRO A 156 -21.65 2.40 0.34
C PRO A 156 -22.25 0.99 0.29
N GLN A 157 -21.43 -0.04 0.50
CA GLN A 157 -21.91 -1.44 0.46
C GLN A 157 -23.08 -1.69 1.41
N GLN A 158 -23.12 -0.98 2.55
CA GLN A 158 -24.17 -1.07 3.56
C GLN A 158 -25.54 -0.62 3.02
N ALA A 159 -25.59 0.24 2.02
CA ALA A 159 -26.84 0.73 1.43
C ALA A 159 -27.57 -0.33 0.59
N VAL A 160 -26.83 -1.32 0.07
CA VAL A 160 -27.40 -2.36 -0.79
C VAL A 160 -27.99 -3.47 0.04
N GLN A 161 -29.28 -3.74 -0.13
CA GLN A 161 -30.03 -4.79 0.53
C GLN A 161 -30.37 -5.92 -0.46
N ILE A 162 -30.54 -7.12 0.07
CA ILE A 162 -30.95 -8.29 -0.72
C ILE A 162 -32.37 -8.65 -0.32
N GLY A 163 -33.31 -8.60 -1.25
CA GLY A 163 -34.70 -9.00 -1.08
C GLY A 163 -35.05 -10.24 -1.91
N GLN A 164 -36.34 -10.59 -1.88
CA GLN A 164 -36.87 -11.75 -2.63
C GLN A 164 -36.74 -11.54 -4.16
N ASP A 165 -36.92 -10.30 -4.62
CA ASP A 165 -36.89 -9.92 -6.03
C ASP A 165 -35.51 -9.46 -6.52
N GLY A 166 -34.47 -9.58 -5.67
CA GLY A 166 -33.10 -9.21 -5.99
C GLY A 166 -32.52 -8.12 -5.08
N GLN A 167 -31.54 -7.41 -5.62
CA GLN A 167 -30.85 -6.35 -4.88
C GLN A 167 -31.60 -5.02 -5.03
N PHE A 168 -31.74 -4.29 -3.93
CA PHE A 168 -32.41 -2.99 -3.91
C PHE A 168 -31.71 -2.04 -2.94
N VAL A 169 -32.02 -0.76 -3.08
CA VAL A 169 -31.62 0.32 -2.17
C VAL A 169 -32.84 1.15 -1.76
N PHE A 170 -32.75 1.76 -0.58
CA PHE A 170 -33.72 2.76 -0.16
C PHE A 170 -33.21 4.15 -0.55
N VAL A 171 -33.95 4.81 -1.44
CA VAL A 171 -33.67 6.17 -1.90
C VAL A 171 -34.55 7.14 -1.12
N VAL A 172 -33.96 8.21 -0.59
CA VAL A 172 -34.71 9.28 0.08
C VAL A 172 -35.26 10.22 -0.98
N THR A 173 -36.57 10.40 -1.00
CA THR A 173 -37.26 11.34 -1.89
C THR A 173 -37.28 12.75 -1.31
N ASP A 174 -37.62 13.76 -2.12
CA ASP A 174 -37.70 15.18 -1.70
C ASP A 174 -38.69 15.41 -0.55
N ASN A 175 -39.66 14.50 -0.37
CA ASN A 175 -40.65 14.55 0.72
C ASN A 175 -40.16 13.88 2.03
N SER A 176 -38.86 13.57 2.13
CA SER A 176 -38.29 12.84 3.26
C SER A 176 -38.93 11.46 3.48
N THR A 177 -39.41 10.82 2.42
CA THR A 177 -39.89 9.44 2.43
C THR A 177 -38.92 8.53 1.70
N VAL A 178 -38.89 7.25 2.05
CA VAL A 178 -38.04 6.26 1.38
C VAL A 178 -38.82 5.52 0.30
N ASP A 179 -38.15 5.35 -0.83
CA ASP A 179 -38.61 4.56 -1.95
C ASP A 179 -37.68 3.34 -2.12
N GLN A 180 -38.26 2.14 -2.15
CA GLN A 180 -37.50 0.92 -2.40
C GLN A 180 -37.30 0.78 -3.88
N ARG A 181 -36.05 0.86 -4.33
CA ARG A 181 -35.71 0.82 -5.74
C ARG A 181 -34.80 -0.36 -6.08
N PRO A 182 -35.22 -1.23 -7.02
CA PRO A 182 -34.36 -2.33 -7.48
C PRO A 182 -33.13 -1.76 -8.20
N VAL A 183 -31.95 -2.35 -7.96
CA VAL A 183 -30.69 -1.92 -8.54
C VAL A 183 -29.92 -3.10 -9.12
N SER A 184 -29.20 -2.81 -10.23
CA SER A 184 -28.22 -3.73 -10.77
C SER A 184 -26.85 -3.35 -10.20
N VAL A 185 -26.29 -4.25 -9.38
CA VAL A 185 -25.00 -4.07 -8.74
C VAL A 185 -23.90 -4.60 -9.65
N GLY A 186 -22.92 -3.74 -9.93
CA GLY A 186 -21.73 -4.08 -10.69
C GLY A 186 -20.57 -4.49 -9.79
N ARG A 187 -19.38 -3.96 -10.07
CA ARG A 187 -18.15 -4.28 -9.33
C ARG A 187 -18.15 -3.65 -7.93
N ARG A 188 -17.67 -4.41 -6.95
CA ARG A 188 -17.33 -3.88 -5.62
C ARG A 188 -15.89 -3.42 -5.61
N VAL A 189 -15.66 -2.26 -5.00
CA VAL A 189 -14.32 -1.68 -4.81
C VAL A 189 -14.25 -1.17 -3.38
N ASP A 190 -13.44 -1.80 -2.58
CA ASP A 190 -13.29 -1.54 -1.13
C ASP A 190 -14.66 -1.53 -0.41
N GLU A 191 -15.06 -0.41 0.18
CA GLU A 191 -16.32 -0.24 0.92
C GLU A 191 -17.48 0.25 0.05
N VAL A 192 -17.24 0.48 -1.23
CA VAL A 192 -18.27 0.99 -2.16
C VAL A 192 -18.61 -0.01 -3.26
N VAL A 193 -19.82 0.12 -3.75
CA VAL A 193 -20.37 -0.72 -4.81
C VAL A 193 -20.80 0.17 -5.97
N VAL A 194 -20.38 -0.20 -7.18
CA VAL A 194 -20.82 0.46 -8.41
C VAL A 194 -22.22 0.01 -8.74
N ILE A 195 -23.12 0.96 -8.96
CA ILE A 195 -24.48 0.69 -9.41
C ILE A 195 -24.55 0.94 -10.93
N GLU A 196 -24.85 -0.11 -11.68
CA GLU A 196 -24.97 -0.03 -13.13
C GLU A 196 -26.32 0.51 -13.59
N LYS A 197 -27.39 0.16 -12.86
CA LYS A 197 -28.76 0.58 -13.17
C LYS A 197 -29.58 0.76 -11.90
N GLY A 198 -30.55 1.68 -11.95
CA GLY A 198 -31.54 1.86 -10.88
C GLY A 198 -31.33 3.10 -10.02
N LEU A 199 -30.16 3.77 -10.07
CA LEU A 199 -29.89 5.02 -9.37
C LEU A 199 -29.43 6.11 -10.33
N LYS A 200 -29.77 7.36 -9.99
CA LYS A 200 -29.25 8.56 -10.65
C LYS A 200 -28.19 9.22 -9.79
N PRO A 201 -27.18 9.87 -10.40
CA PRO A 201 -26.22 10.67 -9.66
C PRO A 201 -26.90 11.75 -8.82
N GLY A 202 -26.46 11.90 -7.56
CA GLY A 202 -27.00 12.92 -6.65
C GLY A 202 -28.19 12.47 -5.80
N GLU A 203 -28.72 11.26 -5.99
CA GLU A 203 -29.76 10.71 -5.12
C GLU A 203 -29.18 10.30 -3.76
N THR A 204 -29.91 10.57 -2.67
CA THR A 204 -29.52 10.20 -1.30
C THR A 204 -30.02 8.79 -1.00
N VAL A 205 -29.13 7.91 -0.51
CA VAL A 205 -29.45 6.53 -0.13
C VAL A 205 -29.32 6.31 1.35
N VAL A 206 -30.12 5.41 1.91
CA VAL A 206 -30.06 5.05 3.33
C VAL A 206 -28.98 4.03 3.58
N THR A 207 -28.06 4.31 4.49
CA THR A 207 -26.96 3.43 4.88
C THR A 207 -27.15 2.73 6.22
N GLU A 208 -28.01 3.28 7.10
CA GLU A 208 -28.26 2.72 8.42
C GLU A 208 -29.76 2.71 8.74
N GLY A 209 -30.20 1.74 9.55
CA GLY A 209 -31.59 1.65 10.00
C GLY A 209 -32.56 0.96 9.03
N GLN A 210 -32.08 0.35 7.96
CA GLN A 210 -32.88 -0.23 6.85
C GLN A 210 -33.86 -1.30 7.31
N LEU A 211 -33.55 -2.06 8.37
CA LEU A 211 -34.39 -3.13 8.90
C LEU A 211 -35.78 -2.67 9.41
N ARG A 212 -35.95 -1.37 9.63
CA ARG A 212 -37.20 -0.76 10.12
C ARG A 212 -37.93 0.03 9.05
N LEU A 213 -37.41 0.03 7.82
CA LEU A 213 -37.95 0.83 6.73
C LEU A 213 -38.85 -0.02 5.85
N GLU A 214 -40.00 0.52 5.54
CA GLU A 214 -40.91 0.05 4.49
C GLU A 214 -41.09 1.18 3.47
N GLN A 215 -41.56 0.84 2.29
CA GLN A 215 -41.82 1.81 1.24
C GLN A 215 -42.76 2.91 1.76
N GLY A 216 -42.39 4.16 1.56
CA GLY A 216 -43.14 5.32 2.01
C GLY A 216 -42.89 5.76 3.46
N THR A 217 -42.04 5.07 4.21
CA THR A 217 -41.68 5.47 5.58
C THR A 217 -40.97 6.84 5.57
N ARG A 218 -41.34 7.73 6.47
CA ARG A 218 -40.65 9.02 6.65
C ARG A 218 -39.33 8.82 7.39
N VAL A 219 -38.27 9.41 6.86
CA VAL A 219 -36.93 9.39 7.48
C VAL A 219 -36.45 10.80 7.74
N ALA A 220 -35.75 11.00 8.84
CA ALA A 220 -34.98 12.20 9.09
C ALA A 220 -33.53 11.88 8.83
N ALA A 221 -32.83 12.75 8.07
CA ALA A 221 -31.40 12.64 7.89
C ALA A 221 -30.74 12.74 9.29
N ALA A 222 -30.04 11.70 9.71
CA ALA A 222 -29.15 11.81 10.85
C ALA A 222 -27.95 12.63 10.37
N ASP A 223 -27.78 13.84 10.90
CA ASP A 223 -26.60 14.66 10.63
C ASP A 223 -25.34 13.83 10.90
N ALA A 224 -24.48 13.70 9.92
CA ALA A 224 -23.22 12.96 9.97
C ALA A 224 -22.17 13.68 10.84
N ASN A 225 -22.56 14.14 12.05
CA ASN A 225 -21.64 14.73 13.02
C ASN A 225 -21.77 14.00 14.38
N PRO A 226 -20.92 13.01 14.68
CA PRO A 226 -20.95 12.31 15.95
C PRO A 226 -20.50 13.15 17.17
N ALA A 227 -20.25 14.46 17.02
CA ALA A 227 -19.67 15.32 18.06
C ALA A 227 -20.64 16.22 18.84
N SER A 228 -21.98 16.20 18.60
CA SER A 228 -22.91 17.13 19.27
C SER A 228 -24.06 16.49 20.05
N GLY A 229 -23.89 15.27 20.54
CA GLY A 229 -24.96 14.57 21.26
C GLY A 229 -24.66 14.17 22.69
N ARG A 230 -24.32 15.10 23.62
CA ARG A 230 -24.50 14.88 25.07
C ARG A 230 -24.48 16.19 25.86
N GLN A 231 -25.52 16.96 25.73
CA GLN A 231 -25.91 17.92 26.77
C GLN A 231 -27.44 17.84 26.94
N GLY A 232 -27.88 16.80 27.63
CA GLY A 232 -29.22 16.68 28.18
C GLY A 232 -29.16 16.97 29.66
N GLY A 233 -29.52 18.20 30.06
CA GLY A 233 -29.57 18.66 31.45
C GLY A 233 -30.50 17.80 32.29
N ARG A 234 -30.03 17.35 33.46
CA ARG A 234 -30.85 16.87 34.54
C ARG A 234 -31.35 18.08 35.33
N PRO A 235 -32.66 18.24 35.56
CA PRO A 235 -33.16 19.27 36.49
C PRO A 235 -32.82 18.88 37.92
N GLY A 236 -32.35 19.87 38.65
CA GLY A 236 -31.94 19.78 40.04
C GLY A 236 -33.06 19.36 40.98
N ARG A 237 -32.70 18.57 41.97
CA ARG A 237 -33.47 18.36 43.18
C ARG A 237 -32.61 18.86 44.34
N GLY A 238 -33.11 19.91 44.96
CA GLY A 238 -32.52 20.63 46.08
C GLY A 238 -32.39 19.84 47.39
N PRO A 239 -31.69 20.41 48.36
CA PRO A 239 -31.18 19.72 49.53
C PRO A 239 -32.19 19.68 50.68
N ARG A 240 -32.29 18.59 51.42
CA ARG A 240 -32.77 18.48 52.81
C ARG A 240 -31.74 17.62 53.52
N GLY A 241 -31.08 18.11 54.43
CA GLY A 241 -31.02 18.47 55.76
C GLY A 241 -30.97 17.30 56.72
N GLY A 242 -29.90 17.25 57.55
CA GLY A 242 -30.01 16.91 58.96
C GLY A 242 -29.57 15.50 59.40
N GLY A 243 -28.65 15.49 60.36
CA GLY A 243 -28.46 14.44 61.36
C GLY A 243 -27.23 13.54 61.19
N GLU A 244 -26.14 13.83 61.76
CA GLU A 244 -25.61 13.68 63.14
C GLU A 244 -25.28 12.22 63.53
N SER A 245 -24.03 12.07 63.96
CA SER A 245 -23.45 11.22 65.00
C SER A 245 -23.15 9.71 64.75
N GLY A 246 -21.94 9.36 65.16
CA GLY A 246 -21.53 8.05 65.71
C GLY A 246 -20.40 7.42 64.97
N GLU A 247 -19.18 7.70 65.22
CA GLU A 247 -18.16 7.28 66.24
C GLU A 247 -17.89 5.77 66.29
N ARG A 248 -16.57 5.47 66.28
CA ARG A 248 -15.85 4.25 66.72
C ARG A 248 -15.91 3.08 65.74
N GLY A 249 -14.83 2.44 65.45
CA GLY A 249 -13.55 2.19 66.06
C GLY A 249 -12.94 0.98 65.45
N GLY A 250 -11.64 0.98 65.42
CA GLY A 250 -10.78 -0.20 65.69
C GLY A 250 -10.66 -1.24 64.58
N GLY A 251 -9.47 -1.40 64.07
CA GLY A 251 -8.52 -2.24 64.62
C GLY A 251 -7.89 -3.18 63.58
N ARG A 252 -6.61 -3.00 63.36
CA ARG A 252 -5.55 -4.02 63.36
C ARG A 252 -5.49 -5.10 62.26
N ARG A 253 -4.33 -4.99 61.59
CA ARG A 253 -3.26 -6.03 61.52
C ARG A 253 -3.47 -7.28 60.66
N GLY A 254 -2.46 -7.48 59.85
CA GLY A 254 -1.66 -8.66 59.66
C GLY A 254 -1.30 -8.76 58.19
N GLN A 255 -0.01 -8.54 57.76
CA GLN A 255 1.08 -9.52 57.69
C GLN A 255 0.55 -10.81 57.03
N ASP A 256 1.12 -11.35 55.96
CA ASP A 256 2.51 -11.73 55.79
C ASP A 256 2.66 -12.49 54.46
N SER A 257 3.88 -12.44 53.90
CA SER A 257 4.61 -13.48 53.13
C SER A 257 3.96 -14.16 51.90
N GLY A 258 4.51 -14.12 50.72
CA GLY A 258 5.76 -14.78 50.35
C GLY A 258 5.50 -15.94 49.42
N ARG A 259 5.96 -15.84 48.28
CA ARG A 259 6.86 -16.69 47.49
C ARG A 259 6.87 -16.28 46.03
#